data_6f3554a96a3a109d8bfda4c357f9168f
#
_entry.id   6f3554a96a3a109d8bfda4c357f9168f
#
_cell.length_a   1.000
_cell.length_b   1.000
_cell.length_c   1.000
_cell.angle_alpha   90.00
_cell.angle_beta   90.00
_cell.angle_gamma   90.00
#
_symmetry.space_group_name_H-M   'P 1'
#
loop_
_entity.id
_entity.type
_entity.pdbx_description
1 polymer ?
#
loop_
_entity_poly.entity_id
_entity_poly.type
_entity_poly.pdbx_seq_one_letter_code
_entity_poly.pdbx_strand_id
1 'polypeptide(L)'
;MNAYLLSHFTILKAIKLPYLCEHLYNINGNFCMVNYPNGKKKAYTSKPTSAGGRGMVLEKDINVTNMFYLSIDKAVIHKKPTPVTIVKVDYPARSAAKITEAYFKLPSTTDYNGIYRGKYVDFEAKECASRTSFPLKSLHAHQVQHLQNVINHGAIAFLIVKWTLFNETYYIKAEDMIRFVKDSERHSIPYQWFQNNGYVIPNTYVTPIDYLKIIDQLYFNSGGNNDK
;
A
#
# COMPACT_ATOMS: atom_id res chain seq x y z
N MET A 1 15.97 -31.45 -0.13
CA MET A 1 15.86 -30.21 0.69
C MET A 1 16.92 -29.25 0.16
N ASN A 2 16.46 -28.19 -0.53
CA ASN A 2 17.27 -27.42 -1.49
C ASN A 2 18.31 -26.53 -0.80
N ALA A 3 19.57 -26.57 -1.28
CA ALA A 3 20.70 -25.77 -0.83
C ALA A 3 20.45 -24.24 -0.90
N TYR A 4 19.49 -23.80 -1.70
CA TYR A 4 19.07 -22.40 -1.82
C TYR A 4 18.40 -21.83 -0.55
N LEU A 5 17.70 -22.65 0.23
CA LEU A 5 17.07 -22.22 1.47
C LEU A 5 18.08 -22.00 2.61
N LEU A 6 19.18 -22.72 2.61
CA LEU A 6 20.23 -22.59 3.63
C LEU A 6 21.09 -21.33 3.45
N SER A 7 21.33 -20.89 2.21
CA SER A 7 22.13 -19.69 1.94
C SER A 7 21.40 -18.40 2.35
N HIS A 8 20.06 -18.35 2.18
CA HIS A 8 19.25 -17.19 2.61
C HIS A 8 19.14 -17.07 4.14
N PHE A 9 19.16 -18.20 4.85
CA PHE A 9 19.15 -18.19 6.32
C PHE A 9 20.47 -17.66 6.92
N THR A 10 21.58 -17.86 6.24
CA THR A 10 22.90 -17.41 6.71
C THR A 10 23.10 -15.90 6.50
N ILE A 11 22.56 -15.33 5.42
CA ILE A 11 22.61 -13.89 5.13
C ILE A 11 21.71 -13.10 6.10
N LEU A 12 20.54 -13.63 6.47
CA LEU A 12 19.65 -13.00 7.44
C LEU A 12 20.24 -12.97 8.88
N LYS A 13 21.12 -13.91 9.22
CA LYS A 13 21.84 -13.89 10.50
C LYS A 13 22.99 -12.87 10.55
N ALA A 14 23.56 -12.50 9.42
CA ALA A 14 24.67 -11.54 9.34
C ALA A 14 24.21 -10.08 9.44
N ILE A 15 22.97 -9.80 9.06
CA ILE A 15 22.33 -8.50 9.24
C ILE A 15 21.60 -8.55 10.58
N LYS A 16 22.20 -8.01 11.64
CA LYS A 16 21.54 -7.79 12.94
C LYS A 16 20.30 -6.92 12.74
N LEU A 17 19.18 -7.52 12.36
CA LEU A 17 17.84 -6.97 12.45
C LEU A 17 17.13 -7.62 13.65
N PRO A 18 17.23 -7.03 14.87
CA PRO A 18 16.82 -7.71 16.09
C PRO A 18 15.31 -7.77 16.34
N TYR A 19 14.46 -7.24 15.49
CA TYR A 19 13.05 -7.05 15.85
C TYR A 19 12.00 -7.70 14.94
N LEU A 20 12.36 -8.32 13.83
CA LEU A 20 11.34 -8.82 12.87
C LEU A 20 11.28 -10.34 12.71
N CYS A 21 12.29 -11.08 13.15
CA CYS A 21 12.35 -12.53 12.87
C CYS A 21 11.90 -13.43 14.03
N GLU A 22 11.89 -12.94 15.28
CA GLU A 22 11.55 -13.78 16.44
C GLU A 22 10.04 -14.00 16.67
N HIS A 23 9.19 -13.20 16.02
CA HIS A 23 7.74 -13.28 16.25
C HIS A 23 6.94 -14.01 15.17
N LEU A 24 7.55 -14.44 14.06
CA LEU A 24 6.82 -15.01 12.93
C LEU A 24 7.01 -16.51 12.69
N TYR A 25 8.10 -17.12 13.17
CA TYR A 25 8.36 -18.55 12.95
C TYR A 25 8.95 -19.22 14.20
N ASN A 26 8.42 -20.37 14.55
CA ASN A 26 9.11 -21.24 15.47
C ASN A 26 10.19 -22.05 14.72
N ILE A 27 11.12 -22.68 15.45
CA ILE A 27 12.26 -23.44 14.95
C ILE A 27 11.90 -24.60 14.00
N ASN A 28 10.62 -24.91 13.83
CA ASN A 28 10.09 -25.96 12.94
C ASN A 28 9.41 -25.42 11.67
N GLY A 29 9.50 -24.09 11.39
CA GLY A 29 8.94 -23.50 10.17
C GLY A 29 7.41 -23.37 10.12
N ASN A 30 6.72 -23.58 11.23
CA ASN A 30 5.29 -23.41 11.33
C ASN A 30 4.93 -21.98 11.76
N PHE A 31 3.88 -21.42 11.14
CA PHE A 31 3.33 -20.12 11.49
C PHE A 31 2.91 -20.11 12.97
N CYS A 32 3.49 -19.24 13.78
CA CYS A 32 3.15 -19.13 15.19
C CYS A 32 1.77 -18.48 15.33
N MET A 33 0.73 -19.29 15.45
CA MET A 33 -0.58 -18.82 15.88
C MET A 33 -0.53 -18.55 17.38
N VAL A 34 -0.68 -17.30 17.78
CA VAL A 34 -0.80 -16.94 19.20
C VAL A 34 -2.13 -17.49 19.70
N ASN A 35 -2.07 -18.63 20.40
CA ASN A 35 -3.21 -19.15 21.15
C ASN A 35 -3.38 -18.34 22.43
N TYR A 36 -4.42 -17.53 22.50
CA TYR A 36 -4.82 -16.88 23.74
C TYR A 36 -5.31 -17.93 24.75
N PRO A 37 -4.85 -17.90 26.01
CA PRO A 37 -5.10 -18.97 26.99
C PRO A 37 -6.56 -19.20 27.38
N ASN A 38 -7.49 -18.36 26.99
CA ASN A 38 -8.87 -18.38 27.50
C ASN A 38 -9.98 -18.55 26.46
N GLY A 39 -9.73 -19.14 25.29
CA GLY A 39 -10.76 -19.73 24.40
C GLY A 39 -11.99 -18.87 24.03
N LYS A 40 -12.12 -17.62 24.46
CA LYS A 40 -13.25 -16.75 24.16
C LYS A 40 -12.97 -15.97 22.90
N LYS A 41 -13.56 -16.39 21.78
CA LYS A 41 -13.68 -15.58 20.56
C LYS A 41 -14.44 -14.30 20.92
N LYS A 42 -13.74 -13.18 21.08
CA LYS A 42 -14.38 -11.86 21.09
C LYS A 42 -14.98 -11.63 19.70
N ALA A 43 -16.30 -11.60 19.62
CA ALA A 43 -16.98 -11.07 18.45
C ALA A 43 -16.49 -9.63 18.25
N TYR A 44 -15.88 -9.37 17.10
CA TYR A 44 -15.44 -8.03 16.73
C TYR A 44 -16.70 -7.25 16.31
N THR A 45 -17.35 -6.62 17.27
CA THR A 45 -18.30 -5.55 16.99
C THR A 45 -17.45 -4.33 16.64
N SER A 46 -17.42 -3.98 15.36
CA SER A 46 -16.79 -2.74 14.88
C SER A 46 -17.52 -1.55 15.50
N LYS A 47 -16.93 -0.95 16.54
CA LYS A 47 -17.34 0.40 16.98
C LYS A 47 -17.13 1.35 15.79
N PRO A 48 -18.05 2.32 15.57
CA PRO A 48 -17.85 3.34 14.55
C PRO A 48 -16.53 4.07 14.88
N THR A 49 -15.55 3.94 14.00
CA THR A 49 -14.24 4.57 14.14
C THR A 49 -14.42 6.09 14.12
N SER A 50 -13.85 6.76 15.13
CA SER A 50 -13.72 8.22 15.14
C SER A 50 -13.09 8.70 13.82
N ALA A 51 -13.35 9.96 13.45
CA ALA A 51 -12.87 10.54 12.17
C ALA A 51 -11.37 10.34 11.89
N GLY A 52 -10.54 10.21 12.94
CA GLY A 52 -9.10 9.95 12.84
C GLY A 52 -8.68 8.51 12.52
N GLY A 53 -9.62 7.54 12.51
CA GLY A 53 -9.33 6.13 12.20
C GLY A 53 -9.73 5.70 10.80
N ARG A 54 -10.26 6.63 9.97
CA ARG A 54 -10.62 6.33 8.57
C ARG A 54 -9.35 6.22 7.74
N GLY A 55 -9.24 5.17 6.92
CA GLY A 55 -8.08 4.91 6.08
C GLY A 55 -7.02 4.00 6.71
N MET A 56 -7.03 3.78 8.02
CA MET A 56 -6.02 2.97 8.70
C MET A 56 -6.07 1.47 8.35
N VAL A 57 -7.25 0.95 7.96
CA VAL A 57 -7.38 -0.47 7.65
C VAL A 57 -6.75 -0.78 6.29
N LEU A 58 -7.04 0.01 5.27
CA LEU A 58 -6.45 -0.15 3.94
C LEU A 58 -4.93 0.03 3.98
N GLU A 59 -4.44 1.07 4.66
CA GLU A 59 -2.99 1.29 4.85
C GLU A 59 -2.31 0.10 5.52
N LYS A 60 -2.91 -0.45 6.58
CA LYS A 60 -2.39 -1.63 7.28
C LYS A 60 -2.31 -2.83 6.34
N ASP A 61 -3.36 -3.09 5.57
CA ASP A 61 -3.44 -4.19 4.62
C ASP A 61 -2.37 -4.06 3.52
N ILE A 62 -2.16 -2.85 2.99
CA ILE A 62 -1.10 -2.55 2.01
C ILE A 62 0.29 -2.73 2.63
N ASN A 63 0.51 -2.25 3.85
CA ASN A 63 1.81 -2.38 4.52
C ASN A 63 2.15 -3.85 4.78
N VAL A 64 1.19 -4.67 5.22
CA VAL A 64 1.36 -6.13 5.38
C VAL A 64 1.72 -6.78 4.05
N THR A 65 1.02 -6.42 2.98
CA THR A 65 1.29 -6.91 1.62
C THR A 65 2.70 -6.53 1.15
N ASN A 66 3.11 -5.26 1.35
CA ASN A 66 4.44 -4.78 0.95
C ASN A 66 5.56 -5.46 1.74
N MET A 67 5.36 -5.70 3.04
CA MET A 67 6.30 -6.46 3.86
C MET A 67 6.45 -7.90 3.35
N PHE A 68 5.35 -8.54 2.98
CA PHE A 68 5.39 -9.87 2.38
C PHE A 68 6.15 -9.86 1.04
N TYR A 69 5.88 -8.92 0.14
CA TYR A 69 6.63 -8.80 -1.12
C TYR A 69 8.13 -8.64 -0.90
N LEU A 70 8.52 -7.80 0.07
CA LEU A 70 9.93 -7.63 0.43
C LEU A 70 10.53 -8.92 1.01
N SER A 71 9.79 -9.65 1.85
CA SER A 71 10.28 -10.87 2.50
C SER A 71 10.57 -12.02 1.53
N ILE A 72 9.90 -12.04 0.38
CA ILE A 72 10.10 -13.03 -0.70
C ILE A 72 10.90 -12.47 -1.89
N ASP A 73 11.55 -11.31 -1.72
CA ASP A 73 12.34 -10.62 -2.75
C ASP A 73 11.57 -10.36 -4.07
N LYS A 74 10.25 -10.12 -3.94
CA LYS A 74 9.38 -9.88 -5.10
C LYS A 74 9.38 -8.40 -5.52
N ALA A 75 9.30 -7.47 -4.56
CA ALA A 75 9.27 -6.03 -4.81
C ALA A 75 9.77 -5.25 -3.60
N VAL A 76 10.26 -4.03 -3.84
CA VAL A 76 10.67 -3.08 -2.80
C VAL A 76 9.76 -1.87 -2.89
N ILE A 77 8.71 -1.82 -2.04
CA ILE A 77 7.71 -0.76 -2.04
C ILE A 77 7.50 -0.29 -0.60
N HIS A 78 7.56 1.01 -0.41
CA HIS A 78 7.49 1.64 0.90
C HIS A 78 6.36 2.68 0.98
N LYS A 79 5.79 2.81 2.17
CA LYS A 79 4.99 3.98 2.50
C LYS A 79 5.90 5.19 2.66
N LYS A 80 5.58 6.29 2.00
CA LYS A 80 6.31 7.56 2.16
C LYS A 80 6.05 8.14 3.55
N PRO A 81 7.08 8.61 4.26
CA PRO A 81 6.89 9.25 5.55
C PRO A 81 6.13 10.57 5.40
N THR A 82 5.29 10.88 6.39
CA THR A 82 4.62 12.18 6.46
C THR A 82 5.66 13.29 6.60
N PRO A 83 5.73 14.26 5.68
CA PRO A 83 6.74 15.31 5.73
C PRO A 83 6.44 16.30 6.87
N VAL A 84 7.46 16.58 7.67
CA VAL A 84 7.39 17.57 8.76
C VAL A 84 8.52 18.58 8.66
N THR A 85 8.26 19.82 9.08
CA THR A 85 9.30 20.83 9.34
C THR A 85 9.57 20.83 10.84
N ILE A 86 10.78 20.49 11.21
CA ILE A 86 11.22 20.50 12.61
C ILE A 86 11.58 21.93 12.97
N VAL A 87 10.99 22.45 14.05
CA VAL A 87 11.26 23.80 14.58
C VAL A 87 12.15 23.73 15.80
N LYS A 88 11.87 22.79 16.72
CA LYS A 88 12.62 22.69 17.98
C LYS A 88 12.96 21.24 18.30
N VAL A 89 14.21 21.04 18.68
CA VAL A 89 14.74 19.76 19.13
C VAL A 89 15.38 19.97 20.50
N ASP A 90 15.00 19.15 21.44
CA ASP A 90 15.74 18.98 22.69
C ASP A 90 16.85 17.95 22.45
N TYR A 91 18.09 18.33 22.66
CA TYR A 91 19.25 17.55 22.26
C TYR A 91 20.24 17.35 23.41
N PRO A 92 19.82 16.67 24.54
CA PRO A 92 20.73 16.41 25.66
C PRO A 92 21.88 15.48 25.27
N ALA A 93 21.62 14.47 24.39
CA ALA A 93 22.61 13.57 23.82
C ALA A 93 22.07 13.00 22.49
N ARG A 94 22.98 12.45 21.64
CA ARG A 94 22.62 11.93 20.31
C ARG A 94 21.53 10.85 20.34
N SER A 95 21.58 9.98 21.34
CA SER A 95 20.60 8.89 21.57
C SER A 95 19.31 9.33 22.26
N ALA A 96 19.26 10.56 22.79
CA ALA A 96 18.14 11.10 23.57
C ALA A 96 17.50 12.34 22.93
N ALA A 97 17.84 12.62 21.67
CA ALA A 97 17.26 13.74 20.93
C ALA A 97 15.73 13.56 20.76
N LYS A 98 14.96 14.59 21.11
CA LYS A 98 13.50 14.62 20.98
C LYS A 98 13.07 15.84 20.18
N ILE A 99 12.20 15.63 19.20
CA ILE A 99 11.53 16.75 18.52
C ILE A 99 10.43 17.24 19.47
N THR A 100 10.53 18.48 19.90
CA THR A 100 9.57 19.11 20.82
C THR A 100 8.57 20.00 20.09
N GLU A 101 8.90 20.41 18.86
CA GLU A 101 8.01 21.20 18.01
C GLU A 101 8.28 20.91 16.54
N ALA A 102 7.22 20.55 15.80
CA ALA A 102 7.25 20.34 14.36
C ALA A 102 5.90 20.68 13.72
N TYR A 103 5.91 21.14 12.48
CA TYR A 103 4.72 21.41 11.68
C TYR A 103 4.64 20.47 10.49
N PHE A 104 3.44 20.00 10.15
CA PHE A 104 3.22 19.22 8.94
C PHE A 104 3.49 20.09 7.71
N LYS A 105 4.29 19.57 6.78
CA LYS A 105 4.38 20.14 5.44
C LYS A 105 3.23 19.63 4.59
N LEU A 106 2.80 20.42 3.61
CA LEU A 106 1.90 19.93 2.59
C LEU A 106 2.59 18.77 1.84
N PRO A 107 1.98 17.58 1.80
CA PRO A 107 2.49 16.48 0.99
C PRO A 107 2.53 16.92 -0.47
N SER A 108 3.61 16.63 -1.18
CA SER A 108 3.75 16.96 -2.60
C SER A 108 3.59 15.74 -3.51
N THR A 109 3.47 14.56 -2.93
CA THR A 109 3.45 13.28 -3.63
C THR A 109 2.33 12.38 -3.11
N THR A 110 2.25 11.16 -3.63
CA THR A 110 1.37 10.07 -3.21
C THR A 110 1.87 9.38 -1.94
N ASP A 111 1.10 8.39 -1.44
CA ASP A 111 1.38 7.69 -0.19
C ASP A 111 2.48 6.62 -0.31
N TYR A 112 2.61 5.96 -1.46
CA TYR A 112 3.49 4.80 -1.66
C TYR A 112 4.33 4.93 -2.91
N ASN A 113 5.57 4.43 -2.84
CA ASN A 113 6.42 4.26 -4.01
C ASN A 113 7.43 3.13 -3.84
N GLY A 114 8.01 2.70 -4.96
CA GLY A 114 9.03 1.67 -4.94
C GLY A 114 9.44 1.19 -6.32
N ILE A 115 10.01 -0.02 -6.36
CA ILE A 115 10.48 -0.65 -7.59
C ILE A 115 9.91 -2.07 -7.68
N TYR A 116 9.38 -2.40 -8.86
CA TYR A 116 8.96 -3.74 -9.22
C TYR A 116 9.39 -4.08 -10.64
N ARG A 117 10.12 -5.19 -10.82
CA ARG A 117 10.63 -5.67 -12.13
C ARG A 117 11.31 -4.56 -12.95
N GLY A 118 12.15 -3.74 -12.30
CA GLY A 118 12.88 -2.63 -12.92
C GLY A 118 12.03 -1.39 -13.24
N LYS A 119 10.74 -1.38 -12.95
CA LYS A 119 9.86 -0.22 -13.12
C LYS A 119 9.63 0.49 -11.81
N TYR A 120 9.66 1.82 -11.85
CA TYR A 120 9.21 2.65 -10.75
C TYR A 120 7.69 2.51 -10.60
N VAL A 121 7.25 2.28 -9.38
CA VAL A 121 5.84 2.13 -9.02
C VAL A 121 5.48 3.26 -8.06
N ASP A 122 4.37 3.95 -8.31
CA ASP A 122 3.91 5.05 -7.46
C ASP A 122 2.38 5.03 -7.36
N PHE A 123 1.84 5.09 -6.14
CA PHE A 123 0.39 5.02 -5.98
C PHE A 123 -0.15 5.69 -4.74
N GLU A 124 -1.41 6.04 -4.82
CA GLU A 124 -2.23 6.61 -3.77
C GLU A 124 -3.23 5.59 -3.26
N ALA A 125 -3.49 5.57 -1.94
CA ALA A 125 -4.47 4.69 -1.31
C ALA A 125 -5.61 5.50 -0.69
N LYS A 126 -6.86 5.17 -1.03
CA LYS A 126 -8.04 5.88 -0.52
C LYS A 126 -9.13 4.91 -0.10
N GLU A 127 -9.81 5.23 1.01
CA GLU A 127 -11.05 4.56 1.40
C GLU A 127 -12.26 5.41 1.04
N CYS A 128 -13.32 4.76 0.56
CA CYS A 128 -14.59 5.39 0.22
C CYS A 128 -15.74 4.72 0.97
N ALA A 129 -16.42 5.48 1.82
CA ALA A 129 -17.62 5.04 2.56
C ALA A 129 -18.92 5.43 1.87
N SER A 130 -18.88 6.02 0.67
CA SER A 130 -20.07 6.34 -0.12
C SER A 130 -20.64 5.09 -0.77
N ARG A 131 -21.93 5.09 -1.05
CA ARG A 131 -22.59 4.03 -1.84
C ARG A 131 -22.61 4.30 -3.34
N THR A 132 -22.47 5.56 -3.73
CA THR A 132 -22.78 5.97 -5.11
C THR A 132 -21.61 6.53 -5.87
N SER A 133 -20.70 7.25 -5.21
CA SER A 133 -19.59 7.91 -5.90
C SER A 133 -18.40 8.18 -4.98
N PHE A 134 -17.23 8.24 -5.58
CA PHE A 134 -15.96 8.62 -4.95
C PHE A 134 -15.75 10.14 -5.12
N PRO A 135 -15.67 10.92 -4.03
CA PRO A 135 -15.53 12.37 -4.14
C PRO A 135 -14.13 12.78 -4.59
N LEU A 136 -14.03 13.55 -5.68
CA LEU A 136 -12.74 14.01 -6.23
C LEU A 136 -11.95 14.92 -5.26
N LYS A 137 -12.61 15.57 -4.32
CA LYS A 137 -11.95 16.34 -3.24
C LYS A 137 -11.06 15.48 -2.34
N SER A 138 -11.21 14.15 -2.37
CA SER A 138 -10.33 13.20 -1.67
C SER A 138 -8.97 13.05 -2.34
N LEU A 139 -8.86 13.47 -3.61
CA LEU A 139 -7.61 13.51 -4.36
C LEU A 139 -7.15 14.97 -4.45
N HIS A 140 -6.02 15.26 -3.87
CA HIS A 140 -5.47 16.62 -3.94
C HIS A 140 -4.84 16.87 -5.31
N ALA A 141 -4.92 18.11 -5.80
CA ALA A 141 -4.40 18.48 -7.11
C ALA A 141 -2.91 18.14 -7.28
N HIS A 142 -2.10 18.29 -6.23
CA HIS A 142 -0.69 17.93 -6.25
C HIS A 142 -0.45 16.42 -6.41
N GLN A 143 -1.33 15.55 -5.87
CA GLN A 143 -1.24 14.11 -6.05
C GLN A 143 -1.53 13.72 -7.50
N VAL A 144 -2.57 14.30 -8.09
CA VAL A 144 -2.91 14.10 -9.51
C VAL A 144 -1.78 14.57 -10.43
N GLN A 145 -1.21 15.75 -10.15
CA GLN A 145 -0.08 16.28 -10.90
C GLN A 145 1.17 15.39 -10.76
N HIS A 146 1.45 14.91 -9.56
CA HIS A 146 2.56 13.98 -9.32
C HIS A 146 2.40 12.69 -10.11
N LEU A 147 1.20 12.06 -10.05
CA LEU A 147 0.90 10.86 -10.82
C LEU A 147 1.09 11.08 -12.33
N GLN A 148 0.62 12.22 -12.87
CA GLN A 148 0.84 12.56 -14.28
C GLN A 148 2.33 12.68 -14.61
N ASN A 149 3.11 13.33 -13.73
CA ASN A 149 4.54 13.51 -13.95
C ASN A 149 5.28 12.17 -13.98
N VAL A 150 5.02 11.26 -13.04
CA VAL A 150 5.72 9.97 -13.02
C VAL A 150 5.31 9.07 -14.19
N ILE A 151 4.04 9.15 -14.65
CA ILE A 151 3.58 8.47 -15.87
C ILE A 151 4.37 8.95 -17.09
N ASN A 152 4.55 10.25 -17.25
CA ASN A 152 5.29 10.85 -18.37
C ASN A 152 6.76 10.38 -18.41
N HIS A 153 7.29 9.89 -17.28
CA HIS A 153 8.63 9.32 -17.18
C HIS A 153 8.65 7.78 -17.16
N GLY A 154 7.56 7.13 -17.55
CA GLY A 154 7.49 5.68 -17.76
C GLY A 154 7.28 4.85 -16.50
N ALA A 155 6.83 5.46 -15.41
CA ALA A 155 6.44 4.78 -14.20
C ALA A 155 5.08 4.09 -14.33
N ILE A 156 4.85 3.08 -13.50
CA ILE A 156 3.54 2.47 -13.28
C ILE A 156 2.85 3.24 -12.15
N ALA A 157 1.85 4.03 -12.48
CA ALA A 157 1.12 4.85 -11.53
C ALA A 157 -0.35 4.45 -11.45
N PHE A 158 -0.89 4.35 -10.23
CA PHE A 158 -2.27 3.91 -10.00
C PHE A 158 -2.83 4.40 -8.66
N LEU A 159 -4.12 4.13 -8.47
CA LEU A 159 -4.79 4.30 -7.20
C LEU A 159 -5.29 2.94 -6.70
N ILE A 160 -5.25 2.75 -5.39
CA ILE A 160 -5.98 1.69 -4.70
C ILE A 160 -7.15 2.33 -3.96
N VAL A 161 -8.37 1.98 -4.37
CA VAL A 161 -9.60 2.53 -3.77
C VAL A 161 -10.41 1.41 -3.15
N LYS A 162 -10.56 1.46 -1.82
CA LYS A 162 -11.39 0.52 -1.05
C LYS A 162 -12.77 1.10 -0.80
N TRP A 163 -13.78 0.45 -1.35
CA TRP A 163 -15.18 0.75 -1.07
C TRP A 163 -15.62 0.00 0.18
N THR A 164 -15.58 0.70 1.33
CA THR A 164 -15.74 0.06 2.64
C THR A 164 -17.11 -0.57 2.84
N LEU A 165 -18.17 0.00 2.26
CA LEU A 165 -19.55 -0.52 2.36
C LEU A 165 -19.79 -1.79 1.53
N PHE A 166 -19.03 -1.97 0.44
CA PHE A 166 -19.13 -3.13 -0.43
C PHE A 166 -18.03 -4.16 -0.14
N ASN A 167 -17.06 -3.78 0.70
CA ASN A 167 -15.85 -4.56 0.97
C ASN A 167 -15.10 -4.93 -0.31
N GLU A 168 -15.06 -4.03 -1.27
CA GLU A 168 -14.39 -4.18 -2.56
C GLU A 168 -13.21 -3.23 -2.65
N THR A 169 -12.11 -3.71 -3.22
CA THR A 169 -10.90 -2.92 -3.44
C THR A 169 -10.57 -2.94 -4.92
N TYR A 170 -10.39 -1.76 -5.50
CA TYR A 170 -10.09 -1.57 -6.90
C TYR A 170 -8.68 -1.02 -7.10
N TYR A 171 -7.96 -1.60 -8.06
CA TYR A 171 -6.81 -1.00 -8.71
C TYR A 171 -7.32 -0.15 -9.87
N ILE A 172 -6.95 1.12 -9.92
CA ILE A 172 -7.31 2.06 -10.98
C ILE A 172 -6.04 2.61 -11.60
N LYS A 173 -5.85 2.46 -12.91
CA LYS A 173 -4.75 3.14 -13.60
C LYS A 173 -4.88 4.66 -13.40
N ALA A 174 -3.79 5.32 -13.02
CA ALA A 174 -3.83 6.75 -12.83
C ALA A 174 -4.17 7.52 -14.11
N GLU A 175 -3.76 7.00 -15.27
CA GLU A 175 -4.09 7.55 -16.59
C GLU A 175 -5.60 7.63 -16.82
N ASP A 176 -6.34 6.54 -16.51
CA ASP A 176 -7.79 6.48 -16.71
C ASP A 176 -8.52 7.43 -15.76
N MET A 177 -8.06 7.50 -14.51
CA MET A 177 -8.60 8.45 -13.52
C MET A 177 -8.33 9.90 -13.95
N ILE A 178 -7.12 10.23 -14.37
CA ILE A 178 -6.74 11.58 -14.82
C ILE A 178 -7.56 11.98 -16.05
N ARG A 179 -7.76 11.06 -17.00
CA ARG A 179 -8.61 11.27 -18.17
C ARG A 179 -10.04 11.59 -17.74
N PHE A 180 -10.63 10.77 -16.85
CA PHE A 180 -11.97 11.05 -16.32
C PHE A 180 -12.09 12.44 -15.69
N VAL A 181 -11.11 12.85 -14.88
CA VAL A 181 -11.10 14.16 -14.24
C VAL A 181 -11.02 15.30 -15.26
N LYS A 182 -10.25 15.13 -16.33
CA LYS A 182 -10.11 16.13 -17.40
C LYS A 182 -11.35 16.24 -18.29
N ASP A 183 -11.97 15.10 -18.61
CA ASP A 183 -13.06 15.02 -19.58
C ASP A 183 -14.44 15.24 -18.98
N SER A 184 -14.55 15.28 -17.65
CA SER A 184 -15.82 15.47 -16.94
C SER A 184 -15.79 16.69 -16.05
N GLU A 185 -16.89 17.46 -16.05
CA GLU A 185 -17.13 18.57 -15.08
C GLU A 185 -17.61 18.06 -13.72
N ARG A 186 -17.54 16.76 -13.47
CA ARG A 186 -18.06 16.15 -12.24
C ARG A 186 -17.14 16.35 -11.06
N HIS A 187 -17.72 16.52 -9.89
CA HIS A 187 -16.99 16.59 -8.61
C HIS A 187 -16.81 15.22 -7.93
N SER A 188 -17.28 14.14 -8.57
CA SER A 188 -17.15 12.76 -8.07
C SER A 188 -17.17 11.75 -9.20
N ILE A 189 -16.51 10.60 -8.99
CA ILE A 189 -16.48 9.46 -9.90
C ILE A 189 -17.55 8.46 -9.46
N PRO A 190 -18.53 8.10 -10.31
CA PRO A 190 -19.57 7.13 -9.97
C PRO A 190 -18.99 5.76 -9.64
N TYR A 191 -19.60 5.02 -8.71
CA TYR A 191 -19.20 3.65 -8.38
C TYR A 191 -19.19 2.72 -9.62
N GLN A 192 -20.22 2.86 -10.50
CA GLN A 192 -20.30 2.13 -11.75
C GLN A 192 -19.05 2.32 -12.64
N TRP A 193 -18.44 3.49 -12.60
CA TRP A 193 -17.21 3.75 -13.36
C TRP A 193 -16.04 2.86 -12.86
N PHE A 194 -15.94 2.67 -11.52
CA PHE A 194 -14.93 1.78 -10.94
C PHE A 194 -15.15 0.32 -11.36
N GLN A 195 -16.41 -0.11 -11.43
CA GLN A 195 -16.75 -1.46 -11.90
C GLN A 195 -16.38 -1.68 -13.38
N ASN A 196 -16.50 -0.64 -14.20
CA ASN A 196 -16.24 -0.74 -15.64
C ASN A 196 -14.76 -0.52 -16.00
N ASN A 197 -14.02 0.29 -15.25
CA ASN A 197 -12.66 0.71 -15.59
C ASN A 197 -11.60 0.24 -14.58
N GLY A 198 -12.02 -0.25 -13.43
CA GLY A 198 -11.13 -0.74 -12.38
C GLY A 198 -10.91 -2.25 -12.44
N TYR A 199 -9.84 -2.68 -11.81
CA TYR A 199 -9.52 -4.10 -11.61
C TYR A 199 -9.74 -4.44 -10.14
N VAL A 200 -10.61 -5.40 -9.86
CA VAL A 200 -10.87 -5.84 -8.49
C VAL A 200 -9.62 -6.53 -7.93
N ILE A 201 -9.13 -6.07 -6.80
CA ILE A 201 -8.05 -6.71 -6.07
C ILE A 201 -8.67 -7.76 -5.13
N PRO A 202 -8.40 -9.05 -5.33
CA PRO A 202 -8.92 -10.07 -4.42
C PRO A 202 -8.25 -9.95 -3.05
N ASN A 203 -9.06 -10.04 -2.00
CA ASN A 203 -8.54 -10.12 -0.64
C ASN A 203 -8.07 -11.55 -0.35
N THR A 204 -6.79 -11.72 -0.04
CA THR A 204 -6.21 -13.00 0.37
C THR A 204 -5.66 -12.91 1.79
N TYR A 205 -5.49 -14.05 2.44
CA TYR A 205 -5.00 -14.09 3.83
C TYR A 205 -3.55 -13.61 3.97
N VAL A 206 -2.69 -13.94 3.01
CA VAL A 206 -1.24 -13.62 3.05
C VAL A 206 -0.95 -12.24 2.48
N THR A 207 -1.61 -11.88 1.39
CA THR A 207 -1.51 -10.59 0.72
C THR A 207 -2.89 -9.96 0.63
N PRO A 208 -3.34 -9.27 1.69
CA PRO A 208 -4.69 -8.70 1.71
C PRO A 208 -5.00 -7.80 0.50
N ILE A 209 -3.99 -7.15 -0.07
CA ILE A 209 -4.11 -6.26 -1.25
C ILE A 209 -3.06 -6.65 -2.29
N ASP A 210 -3.25 -7.78 -3.01
CA ASP A 210 -2.29 -8.29 -4.02
C ASP A 210 -2.36 -7.52 -5.35
N TYR A 211 -1.97 -6.26 -5.34
CA TYR A 211 -2.00 -5.38 -6.50
C TYR A 211 -0.90 -5.68 -7.54
N LEU A 212 0.21 -6.33 -7.15
CA LEU A 212 1.26 -6.71 -8.12
C LEU A 212 0.77 -7.75 -9.12
N LYS A 213 -0.19 -8.59 -8.75
CA LYS A 213 -0.81 -9.52 -9.69
C LYS A 213 -1.51 -8.79 -10.85
N ILE A 214 -2.14 -7.65 -10.55
CA ILE A 214 -2.79 -6.82 -11.57
C ILE A 214 -1.73 -6.11 -12.42
N ILE A 215 -0.66 -5.62 -11.79
CA ILE A 215 0.46 -5.02 -12.52
C ILE A 215 1.08 -6.03 -13.50
N ASP A 216 1.28 -7.27 -13.08
CA ASP A 216 1.78 -8.33 -13.97
C ASP A 216 0.87 -8.53 -15.18
N GLN A 217 -0.44 -8.60 -14.96
CA GLN A 217 -1.42 -8.76 -16.04
C GLN A 217 -1.42 -7.61 -17.02
N LEU A 218 -1.28 -6.37 -16.53
CA LEU A 218 -1.43 -5.16 -17.34
C LEU A 218 -0.15 -4.75 -18.10
N TYR A 219 1.02 -4.99 -17.46
CA TYR A 219 2.27 -4.39 -17.95
C TYR A 219 3.34 -5.42 -18.33
N PHE A 220 3.21 -6.67 -17.87
CA PHE A 220 4.26 -7.68 -18.09
C PHE A 220 3.80 -8.96 -18.78
N ASN A 221 2.51 -9.30 -18.74
CA ASN A 221 1.98 -10.50 -19.39
C ASN A 221 1.40 -10.25 -20.80
N SER A 222 1.47 -9.00 -21.31
CA SER A 222 0.97 -8.65 -22.64
C SER A 222 1.91 -9.07 -23.78
N GLY A 223 2.99 -9.81 -23.51
CA GLY A 223 4.02 -10.20 -24.47
C GLY A 223 4.00 -11.64 -24.95
N GLY A 224 2.87 -12.35 -24.84
CA GLY A 224 2.77 -13.78 -25.19
C GLY A 224 2.02 -14.14 -26.46
N ASN A 225 1.97 -13.28 -27.48
CA ASN A 225 1.44 -13.68 -28.82
C ASN A 225 1.98 -12.79 -29.93
N ASN A 226 3.28 -12.86 -30.22
CA ASN A 226 3.82 -12.50 -31.54
C ASN A 226 5.22 -13.11 -31.68
N ASP A 227 5.27 -14.42 -31.86
CA ASP A 227 6.33 -15.10 -32.60
C ASP A 227 5.74 -16.41 -33.13
N LYS A 228 5.21 -16.32 -34.35
CA LYS A 228 5.11 -17.41 -35.31
C LYS A 228 5.45 -16.87 -36.69
#